data_5bcd752f78a7a417581072980aa4aa1b
#
_entry.id   5bcd752f78a7a417581072980aa4aa1b
#
_cell.length_a   1.000
_cell.length_b   1.000
_cell.length_c   1.000
_cell.angle_alpha   90.00
_cell.angle_beta   90.00
_cell.angle_gamma   90.00
#
_symmetry.space_group_name_H-M   'P 1'
#
loop_
_entity.id
_entity.type
_entity.pdbx_description
1 polymer ?
#
loop_
_entity_poly.entity_id
_entity_poly.type
_entity_poly.pdbx_seq_one_letter_code
_entity_poly.pdbx_strand_id
1 'polypeptide(L)'
;MTTTDASVRVTGDTAGGLTVGIVVAMTHEFSATVAELLPGAATQTVDCSQVAVGEVAGARCVIFQAGIGTTNAAAGAADLIALYQPQCLLNLGTTALIRDPESNLEVGDVLAGALHQQWDLDLGGPITPQWTEKRSRVDVLQTSVLRPDEQLWQMLHVARAQVTPAIQFTGNSFFCTPEQHQLLPAESLPVAVDMESFAVGQVAARKRIAWLSLRGITDNGRASANDDFYANVRVASQNAARAARLLIEQLVASQPR
;
A
#
# COMPACT_ATOMS: atom_id res chain seq x y z
N MET A 1 3.64 3.66 30.15
CA MET A 1 3.82 2.88 28.92
C MET A 1 2.84 1.74 28.96
N THR A 2 1.66 1.90 28.42
CA THR A 2 0.67 0.84 28.22
C THR A 2 0.25 0.97 26.75
N THR A 3 0.87 0.13 25.94
CA THR A 3 0.47 -0.12 24.56
C THR A 3 -0.91 -0.76 24.59
N THR A 4 -1.94 -0.02 24.29
CA THR A 4 -3.23 -0.59 23.91
C THR A 4 -3.08 -1.13 22.50
N ASP A 5 -2.66 -2.38 22.46
CA ASP A 5 -2.67 -3.24 21.27
C ASP A 5 -4.14 -3.49 20.89
N ALA A 6 -4.67 -2.66 20.01
CA ALA A 6 -5.91 -2.92 19.33
C ALA A 6 -5.57 -3.63 18.02
N SER A 7 -5.06 -4.86 18.12
CA SER A 7 -4.91 -5.72 16.96
C SER A 7 -6.28 -5.92 16.30
N VAL A 8 -6.45 -5.33 15.13
CA VAL A 8 -7.60 -5.59 14.28
C VAL A 8 -7.45 -7.03 13.80
N ARG A 9 -8.25 -7.94 14.34
CA ARG A 9 -8.23 -9.33 13.87
C ARG A 9 -8.83 -9.38 12.47
N VAL A 10 -8.07 -9.85 11.50
CA VAL A 10 -8.59 -10.26 10.18
C VAL A 10 -9.37 -11.56 10.38
N THR A 11 -10.50 -11.48 11.07
CA THR A 11 -11.38 -12.63 11.27
C THR A 11 -12.54 -12.51 10.29
N GLY A 12 -12.66 -13.48 9.41
CA GLY A 12 -13.88 -13.69 8.62
C GLY A 12 -15.02 -14.09 9.54
N ASP A 13 -15.71 -13.10 10.11
CA ASP A 13 -16.93 -13.33 10.89
C ASP A 13 -18.13 -12.73 10.16
N THR A 14 -18.32 -13.22 8.96
CA THR A 14 -19.58 -13.10 8.22
C THR A 14 -19.80 -14.40 7.49
N ALA A 15 -21.03 -14.83 7.30
CA ALA A 15 -21.44 -16.01 6.56
C ALA A 15 -20.97 -16.04 5.07
N GLY A 16 -19.98 -15.23 4.69
CA GLY A 16 -19.50 -14.97 3.33
C GLY A 16 -17.99 -15.13 3.07
N GLY A 17 -17.19 -15.63 4.02
CA GLY A 17 -15.75 -15.83 3.78
C GLY A 17 -14.90 -14.55 3.82
N LEU A 18 -13.58 -14.67 3.58
CA LEU A 18 -12.62 -13.56 3.58
C LEU A 18 -12.80 -12.71 2.32
N THR A 19 -12.97 -11.40 2.48
CA THR A 19 -12.91 -10.39 1.41
C THR A 19 -11.67 -9.53 1.58
N VAL A 20 -10.83 -9.46 0.54
CA VAL A 20 -9.62 -8.64 0.47
C VAL A 20 -9.87 -7.50 -0.51
N GLY A 21 -9.76 -6.27 -0.03
CA GLY A 21 -9.77 -5.08 -0.88
C GLY A 21 -8.37 -4.75 -1.37
N ILE A 22 -8.24 -4.44 -2.65
CA ILE A 22 -6.95 -4.12 -3.29
C ILE A 22 -7.09 -2.77 -3.98
N VAL A 23 -6.33 -1.77 -3.53
CA VAL A 23 -6.30 -0.43 -4.10
C VAL A 23 -5.08 -0.29 -4.98
N VAL A 24 -5.28 0.13 -6.22
CA VAL A 24 -4.24 0.49 -7.20
C VAL A 24 -4.54 1.88 -7.76
N ALA A 25 -3.53 2.59 -8.24
CA ALA A 25 -3.71 3.96 -8.71
C ALA A 25 -4.06 4.04 -10.21
N MET A 26 -3.30 3.36 -11.05
CA MET A 26 -3.30 3.58 -12.49
C MET A 26 -3.83 2.38 -13.28
N THR A 27 -4.23 2.65 -14.54
CA THR A 27 -4.70 1.60 -15.46
C THR A 27 -3.63 0.53 -15.72
N HIS A 28 -2.34 0.90 -15.78
CA HIS A 28 -1.25 -0.06 -15.96
C HIS A 28 -1.12 -1.00 -14.76
N GLU A 29 -1.17 -0.46 -13.55
CA GLU A 29 -1.14 -1.23 -12.31
C GLU A 29 -2.40 -2.10 -12.17
N PHE A 30 -3.58 -1.54 -12.47
CA PHE A 30 -4.84 -2.27 -12.46
C PHE A 30 -4.80 -3.48 -13.38
N SER A 31 -4.42 -3.26 -14.64
CA SER A 31 -4.38 -4.33 -15.64
C SER A 31 -3.37 -5.42 -15.28
N ALA A 32 -2.19 -5.04 -14.77
CA ALA A 32 -1.16 -5.97 -14.33
C ALA A 32 -1.60 -6.78 -13.10
N THR A 33 -2.25 -6.11 -12.14
CA THR A 33 -2.77 -6.75 -10.91
C THR A 33 -3.92 -7.70 -11.23
N VAL A 34 -4.86 -7.31 -12.10
CA VAL A 34 -5.96 -8.19 -12.56
C VAL A 34 -5.40 -9.41 -13.28
N ALA A 35 -4.47 -9.22 -14.22
CA ALA A 35 -3.87 -10.32 -14.96
C ALA A 35 -3.17 -11.34 -14.05
N GLU A 36 -2.55 -10.89 -12.97
CA GLU A 36 -1.83 -11.75 -12.02
C GLU A 36 -2.78 -12.40 -11.01
N LEU A 37 -3.69 -11.66 -10.38
CA LEU A 37 -4.52 -12.16 -9.29
C LEU A 37 -5.83 -12.79 -9.77
N LEU A 38 -6.47 -12.18 -10.78
CA LEU A 38 -7.81 -12.53 -11.24
C LEU A 38 -7.83 -12.74 -12.77
N PRO A 39 -7.01 -13.66 -13.32
CA PRO A 39 -6.91 -13.84 -14.76
C PRO A 39 -8.28 -14.19 -15.37
N GLY A 40 -8.68 -13.40 -16.38
CA GLY A 40 -9.97 -13.57 -17.06
C GLY A 40 -11.18 -12.96 -16.33
N ALA A 41 -10.99 -12.30 -15.19
CA ALA A 41 -12.10 -11.60 -14.53
C ALA A 41 -12.60 -10.44 -15.40
N ALA A 42 -13.92 -10.28 -15.45
CA ALA A 42 -14.54 -9.13 -16.10
C ALA A 42 -14.27 -7.87 -15.29
N THR A 43 -13.98 -6.79 -15.99
CA THR A 43 -13.86 -5.45 -15.40
C THR A 43 -15.15 -4.68 -15.59
N GLN A 44 -15.51 -3.87 -14.61
CA GLN A 44 -16.66 -2.97 -14.67
C GLN A 44 -16.27 -1.58 -14.22
N THR A 45 -17.02 -0.57 -14.64
CA THR A 45 -16.88 0.79 -14.13
C THR A 45 -17.92 0.99 -13.04
N VAL A 46 -17.46 1.38 -11.85
CA VAL A 46 -18.29 1.78 -10.72
C VAL A 46 -17.95 3.24 -10.43
N ASP A 47 -18.92 4.11 -10.60
CA ASP A 47 -18.73 5.56 -10.66
C ASP A 47 -17.61 5.91 -11.68
N CYS A 48 -16.49 6.45 -11.23
CA CYS A 48 -15.35 6.79 -12.08
C CYS A 48 -14.19 5.77 -12.01
N SER A 49 -14.38 4.65 -11.31
CA SER A 49 -13.33 3.67 -11.01
C SER A 49 -13.49 2.37 -11.80
N GLN A 50 -12.39 1.82 -12.29
CA GLN A 50 -12.38 0.45 -12.80
C GLN A 50 -12.32 -0.53 -11.63
N VAL A 51 -13.14 -1.57 -11.68
CA VAL A 51 -13.24 -2.58 -10.63
C VAL A 51 -13.22 -3.98 -11.25
N ALA A 52 -12.45 -4.88 -10.65
CA ALA A 52 -12.51 -6.31 -10.94
C ALA A 52 -12.78 -7.08 -9.64
N VAL A 53 -13.66 -8.08 -9.72
CA VAL A 53 -14.01 -8.95 -8.59
C VAL A 53 -13.78 -10.40 -9.00
N GLY A 54 -13.16 -11.16 -8.13
CA GLY A 54 -12.90 -12.59 -8.35
C GLY A 54 -12.41 -13.25 -7.07
N GLU A 55 -11.80 -14.42 -7.21
CA GLU A 55 -11.33 -15.21 -6.07
C GLU A 55 -9.85 -15.58 -6.20
N VAL A 56 -9.13 -15.53 -5.07
CA VAL A 56 -7.78 -16.07 -4.92
C VAL A 56 -7.80 -17.04 -3.75
N ALA A 57 -7.52 -18.31 -4.00
CA ALA A 57 -7.47 -19.37 -3.00
C ALA A 57 -8.75 -19.49 -2.14
N GLY A 58 -9.91 -19.02 -2.63
CA GLY A 58 -11.17 -18.99 -1.90
C GLY A 58 -11.48 -17.68 -1.16
N ALA A 59 -10.55 -16.72 -1.13
CA ALA A 59 -10.86 -15.37 -0.69
C ALA A 59 -11.45 -14.54 -1.83
N ARG A 60 -12.52 -13.83 -1.56
CA ARG A 60 -13.05 -12.82 -2.48
C ARG A 60 -12.10 -11.66 -2.56
N CYS A 61 -11.60 -11.33 -3.75
CA CYS A 61 -10.71 -10.20 -4.00
C CYS A 61 -11.42 -9.13 -4.83
N VAL A 62 -11.31 -7.89 -4.40
CA VAL A 62 -11.84 -6.72 -5.10
C VAL A 62 -10.68 -5.79 -5.43
N ILE A 63 -10.34 -5.68 -6.72
CA ILE A 63 -9.31 -4.76 -7.21
C ILE A 63 -10.02 -3.48 -7.66
N PHE A 64 -9.62 -2.35 -7.10
CA PHE A 64 -10.24 -1.04 -7.29
C PHE A 64 -9.20 -0.02 -7.75
N GLN A 65 -9.41 0.57 -8.92
CA GLN A 65 -8.55 1.64 -9.44
C GLN A 65 -9.00 2.99 -8.88
N ALA A 66 -8.22 3.54 -7.97
CA ALA A 66 -8.56 4.78 -7.27
C ALA A 66 -8.19 6.06 -8.04
N GLY A 67 -7.14 6.01 -8.86
CA GLY A 67 -6.51 7.19 -9.46
C GLY A 67 -5.24 7.62 -8.71
N ILE A 68 -4.41 8.42 -9.40
CA ILE A 68 -3.11 8.87 -8.90
C ILE A 68 -3.28 9.95 -7.82
N GLY A 69 -2.42 9.90 -6.82
CA GLY A 69 -2.27 10.93 -5.78
C GLY A 69 -3.12 10.68 -4.53
N THR A 70 -2.75 11.36 -3.46
CA THR A 70 -3.28 11.13 -2.11
C THR A 70 -4.80 11.30 -2.02
N THR A 71 -5.36 12.31 -2.70
CA THR A 71 -6.81 12.57 -2.69
C THR A 71 -7.60 11.44 -3.34
N ASN A 72 -7.18 11.00 -4.53
CA ASN A 72 -7.82 9.91 -5.26
C ASN A 72 -7.68 8.59 -4.51
N ALA A 73 -6.49 8.32 -3.99
CA ALA A 73 -6.21 7.10 -3.22
C ALA A 73 -7.09 7.02 -1.96
N ALA A 74 -7.24 8.12 -1.23
CA ALA A 74 -8.11 8.18 -0.05
C ALA A 74 -9.59 7.99 -0.41
N ALA A 75 -10.07 8.66 -1.46
CA ALA A 75 -11.45 8.53 -1.92
C ALA A 75 -11.73 7.09 -2.36
N GLY A 76 -10.91 6.53 -3.25
CA GLY A 76 -11.09 5.18 -3.75
C GLY A 76 -11.00 4.11 -2.66
N ALA A 77 -10.11 4.26 -1.68
CA ALA A 77 -10.07 3.36 -0.52
C ALA A 77 -11.35 3.44 0.31
N ALA A 78 -11.91 4.64 0.51
CA ALA A 78 -13.15 4.83 1.24
C ALA A 78 -14.35 4.24 0.49
N ASP A 79 -14.41 4.41 -0.83
CA ASP A 79 -15.46 3.84 -1.68
C ASP A 79 -15.39 2.31 -1.71
N LEU A 80 -14.20 1.73 -1.89
CA LEU A 80 -13.99 0.29 -1.84
C LEU A 80 -14.49 -0.28 -0.50
N ILE A 81 -14.14 0.36 0.63
CA ILE A 81 -14.59 -0.07 1.95
C ILE A 81 -16.12 0.01 2.08
N ALA A 82 -16.71 1.10 1.63
CA ALA A 82 -18.15 1.32 1.73
C ALA A 82 -18.97 0.32 0.89
N LEU A 83 -18.49 0.04 -0.33
CA LEU A 83 -19.20 -0.80 -1.29
C LEU A 83 -19.00 -2.31 -1.07
N TYR A 84 -17.80 -2.71 -0.63
CA TYR A 84 -17.41 -4.13 -0.63
C TYR A 84 -17.08 -4.70 0.75
N GLN A 85 -16.95 -3.86 1.78
CA GLN A 85 -16.75 -4.22 3.19
C GLN A 85 -15.61 -5.25 3.41
N PRO A 86 -14.39 -4.99 2.91
CA PRO A 86 -13.29 -5.94 3.05
C PRO A 86 -12.82 -6.04 4.50
N GLN A 87 -12.28 -7.20 4.90
CA GLN A 87 -11.66 -7.41 6.19
C GLN A 87 -10.23 -6.85 6.24
N CYS A 88 -9.56 -6.73 5.09
CA CYS A 88 -8.26 -6.07 4.99
C CYS A 88 -8.10 -5.33 3.66
N LEU A 89 -7.19 -4.35 3.65
CA LEU A 89 -6.81 -3.60 2.45
C LEU A 89 -5.35 -3.88 2.09
N LEU A 90 -5.11 -4.19 0.83
CA LEU A 90 -3.78 -4.17 0.24
C LEU A 90 -3.68 -2.97 -0.70
N ASN A 91 -2.67 -2.14 -0.53
CA ASN A 91 -2.33 -1.10 -1.48
C ASN A 91 -1.20 -1.62 -2.37
N LEU A 92 -1.51 -1.90 -3.63
CA LEU A 92 -0.55 -2.43 -4.60
C LEU A 92 -0.23 -1.38 -5.64
N GLY A 93 0.99 -1.43 -6.17
CA GLY A 93 1.42 -0.53 -7.24
C GLY A 93 2.92 -0.46 -7.34
N THR A 94 3.42 0.70 -7.74
CA THR A 94 4.81 0.96 -8.04
C THR A 94 5.40 2.06 -7.18
N THR A 95 6.73 2.13 -7.13
CA THR A 95 7.47 3.12 -6.33
C THR A 95 8.80 3.45 -6.99
N ALA A 96 9.31 4.67 -6.75
CA ALA A 96 10.69 5.01 -7.00
C ALA A 96 11.56 4.63 -5.79
N LEU A 97 12.68 3.94 -6.01
CA LEU A 97 13.70 3.67 -4.99
C LEU A 97 14.66 4.85 -4.91
N ILE A 98 14.62 5.61 -3.83
CA ILE A 98 15.42 6.83 -3.67
C ILE A 98 16.78 6.55 -3.02
N ARG A 99 16.80 5.65 -2.04
CA ARG A 99 18.01 5.21 -1.35
C ARG A 99 17.93 3.74 -1.01
N ASP A 100 19.03 3.06 -1.24
CA ASP A 100 19.24 1.69 -0.80
C ASP A 100 20.58 1.63 -0.04
N PRO A 101 20.55 1.52 1.30
CA PRO A 101 21.78 1.48 2.11
C PRO A 101 22.69 0.30 1.79
N GLU A 102 22.12 -0.83 1.37
CA GLU A 102 22.87 -2.05 1.04
C GLU A 102 23.23 -2.16 -0.45
N SER A 103 22.64 -1.29 -1.29
CA SER A 103 22.88 -1.24 -2.74
C SER A 103 22.64 -2.57 -3.45
N ASN A 104 21.63 -3.33 -3.04
CA ASN A 104 21.33 -4.67 -3.53
C ASN A 104 19.94 -4.79 -4.18
N LEU A 105 19.15 -3.70 -4.22
CA LEU A 105 17.82 -3.69 -4.81
C LEU A 105 17.86 -3.23 -6.27
N GLU A 106 17.06 -3.89 -7.09
CA GLU A 106 16.95 -3.64 -8.51
C GLU A 106 15.50 -3.30 -8.91
N VAL A 107 15.35 -2.78 -10.12
CA VAL A 107 14.04 -2.60 -10.75
C VAL A 107 13.31 -3.94 -10.83
N GLY A 108 12.06 -3.95 -10.40
CA GLY A 108 11.23 -5.16 -10.32
C GLY A 108 11.21 -5.80 -8.93
N ASP A 109 12.17 -5.50 -8.05
CA ASP A 109 12.09 -5.93 -6.65
C ASP A 109 10.88 -5.30 -5.96
N VAL A 110 10.38 -6.00 -4.93
CA VAL A 110 9.16 -5.58 -4.21
C VAL A 110 9.51 -5.08 -2.82
N LEU A 111 9.05 -3.88 -2.53
CA LEU A 111 9.14 -3.26 -1.22
C LEU A 111 7.84 -3.46 -0.43
N ALA A 112 7.97 -3.85 0.83
CA ALA A 112 6.88 -3.81 1.80
C ALA A 112 7.07 -2.59 2.70
N GLY A 113 6.09 -1.72 2.75
CA GLY A 113 6.16 -0.51 3.57
C GLY A 113 6.11 -0.84 5.06
N ALA A 114 7.25 -0.81 5.74
CA ALA A 114 7.37 -1.00 7.20
C ALA A 114 7.00 0.27 7.97
N LEU A 115 7.17 1.41 7.33
CA LEU A 115 6.83 2.73 7.84
C LEU A 115 6.35 3.59 6.67
N HIS A 116 5.28 4.33 6.89
CA HIS A 116 4.74 5.26 5.90
C HIS A 116 4.69 6.67 6.47
N GLN A 117 5.12 7.66 5.68
CA GLN A 117 5.11 9.07 6.02
C GLN A 117 4.62 9.90 4.84
N GLN A 118 3.92 10.99 5.12
CA GLN A 118 3.62 11.99 4.11
C GLN A 118 4.71 13.07 4.13
N TRP A 119 5.43 13.24 3.03
CA TRP A 119 6.58 14.16 2.96
C TRP A 119 6.20 15.58 2.57
N ASP A 120 5.10 15.77 1.86
CA ASP A 120 4.63 17.07 1.35
C ASP A 120 3.58 17.75 2.26
N LEU A 121 3.36 17.21 3.47
CA LEU A 121 2.51 17.83 4.47
C LEU A 121 3.35 18.77 5.35
N ASP A 122 3.32 20.05 5.05
CA ASP A 122 3.95 21.09 5.84
C ASP A 122 2.91 21.80 6.71
N LEU A 123 3.08 21.70 8.03
CA LEU A 123 2.23 22.35 9.02
C LEU A 123 2.84 23.68 9.53
N GLY A 124 3.87 24.22 8.86
CA GLY A 124 4.45 25.53 9.16
C GLY A 124 5.37 25.56 10.38
N GLY A 125 5.92 24.43 10.80
CA GLY A 125 6.85 24.35 11.91
C GLY A 125 6.97 22.95 12.51
N PRO A 126 7.84 22.76 13.51
CA PRO A 126 7.90 21.46 14.18
C PRO A 126 6.53 21.14 14.75
N ILE A 127 6.03 19.95 14.46
CA ILE A 127 4.81 19.41 15.08
C ILE A 127 5.07 19.48 16.58
N THR A 128 4.42 20.43 17.24
CA THR A 128 4.70 20.65 18.67
C THR A 128 4.26 19.40 19.44
N PRO A 129 4.93 19.06 20.56
CA PRO A 129 4.57 17.93 21.41
C PRO A 129 3.11 17.92 21.82
N GLN A 130 2.44 19.08 21.84
CA GLN A 130 1.01 19.22 22.12
C GLN A 130 0.11 18.45 21.14
N TRP A 131 0.57 18.21 19.89
CA TRP A 131 -0.13 17.39 18.91
C TRP A 131 0.11 15.89 19.11
N THR A 132 1.17 15.54 19.83
CA THR A 132 1.58 14.14 20.07
C THR A 132 1.16 13.59 21.44
N GLU A 133 0.81 14.44 22.40
CA GLU A 133 0.58 14.03 23.79
C GLU A 133 -0.82 13.52 24.13
N LYS A 134 -1.83 13.83 23.31
CA LYS A 134 -3.20 13.33 23.54
C LYS A 134 -3.57 12.27 22.50
N ARG A 135 -3.24 11.03 22.78
CA ARG A 135 -3.70 9.87 22.00
C ARG A 135 -5.21 9.65 22.17
N SER A 136 -6.01 10.54 21.61
CA SER A 136 -7.45 10.34 21.46
C SER A 136 -7.73 9.73 20.08
N ARG A 137 -8.96 9.28 19.83
CA ARG A 137 -9.39 8.81 18.50
C ARG A 137 -9.18 9.84 17.38
N VAL A 138 -8.95 11.09 17.73
CA VAL A 138 -8.64 12.20 16.82
C VAL A 138 -7.18 12.15 16.37
N ASP A 139 -6.29 11.54 17.15
CA ASP A 139 -4.84 11.53 16.88
C ASP A 139 -4.46 10.70 15.65
N VAL A 140 -5.28 9.70 15.29
CA VAL A 140 -5.11 8.95 14.03
C VAL A 140 -5.23 9.87 12.81
N LEU A 141 -5.94 10.99 12.93
CA LEU A 141 -6.10 11.98 11.87
C LEU A 141 -4.91 12.93 11.73
N GLN A 142 -4.04 12.95 12.73
CA GLN A 142 -2.93 13.88 12.85
C GLN A 142 -1.57 13.16 12.89
N THR A 143 -1.56 11.84 12.72
CA THR A 143 -0.30 11.12 12.67
C THR A 143 0.44 11.41 11.37
N SER A 144 1.71 11.73 11.49
CA SER A 144 2.64 11.86 10.36
C SER A 144 3.29 10.53 9.98
N VAL A 145 3.03 9.48 10.77
CA VAL A 145 3.67 8.16 10.62
C VAL A 145 2.62 7.07 10.78
N LEU A 146 2.55 6.17 9.81
CA LEU A 146 1.70 4.99 9.84
C LEU A 146 2.55 3.72 9.72
N ARG A 147 2.09 2.65 10.35
CA ARG A 147 2.64 1.30 10.22
C ARG A 147 1.59 0.38 9.61
N PRO A 148 2.01 -0.64 8.86
CA PRO A 148 1.10 -1.68 8.42
C PRO A 148 0.52 -2.44 9.62
N ASP A 149 -0.53 -3.21 9.36
CA ASP A 149 -1.07 -4.13 10.36
C ASP A 149 -0.07 -5.24 10.69
N GLU A 150 0.15 -5.48 11.98
CA GLU A 150 1.17 -6.42 12.46
C GLU A 150 0.86 -7.86 12.05
N GLN A 151 -0.40 -8.26 12.04
CA GLN A 151 -0.79 -9.61 11.63
C GLN A 151 -0.53 -9.83 10.13
N LEU A 152 -0.88 -8.87 9.27
CA LEU A 152 -0.58 -8.93 7.84
C LEU A 152 0.93 -8.95 7.60
N TRP A 153 1.67 -8.16 8.36
CA TRP A 153 3.13 -8.12 8.29
C TRP A 153 3.77 -9.46 8.62
N GLN A 154 3.36 -10.09 9.70
CA GLN A 154 3.86 -11.41 10.10
C GLN A 154 3.47 -12.49 9.08
N MET A 155 2.23 -12.46 8.56
CA MET A 155 1.79 -13.40 7.54
C MET A 155 2.55 -13.28 6.23
N LEU A 156 2.99 -12.08 5.84
CA LEU A 156 3.83 -11.86 4.68
C LEU A 156 5.17 -12.61 4.80
N HIS A 157 5.76 -12.61 5.99
CA HIS A 157 6.99 -13.35 6.27
C HIS A 157 6.76 -14.88 6.24
N VAL A 158 5.66 -15.36 6.83
CA VAL A 158 5.29 -16.78 6.81
C VAL A 158 5.02 -17.25 5.38
N ALA A 159 4.41 -16.41 4.55
CA ALA A 159 4.13 -16.68 3.14
C ALA A 159 5.41 -16.78 2.28
N ARG A 160 6.58 -16.44 2.85
CA ARG A 160 7.88 -16.38 2.13
C ARG A 160 7.84 -15.50 0.89
N ALA A 161 7.02 -14.48 0.88
CA ALA A 161 7.04 -13.49 -0.18
C ALA A 161 8.41 -12.81 -0.22
N GLN A 162 9.00 -12.75 -1.40
CA GLN A 162 10.27 -12.05 -1.61
C GLN A 162 10.00 -10.55 -1.62
N VAL A 163 10.12 -9.93 -0.45
CA VAL A 163 9.90 -8.50 -0.26
C VAL A 163 10.95 -7.93 0.69
N THR A 164 11.33 -6.69 0.46
CA THR A 164 12.25 -5.96 1.34
C THR A 164 11.49 -4.91 2.14
N PRO A 165 11.64 -4.87 3.47
CA PRO A 165 11.12 -3.78 4.29
C PRO A 165 11.68 -2.43 3.85
N ALA A 166 10.81 -1.41 3.72
CA ALA A 166 11.21 -0.07 3.32
C ALA A 166 10.46 1.01 4.09
N ILE A 167 11.03 2.20 4.13
CA ILE A 167 10.33 3.41 4.54
C ILE A 167 9.74 4.05 3.28
N GLN A 168 8.41 4.16 3.27
CA GLN A 168 7.64 4.66 2.15
C GLN A 168 7.22 6.10 2.41
N PHE A 169 7.70 7.02 1.59
CA PHE A 169 7.27 8.41 1.60
C PHE A 169 6.21 8.64 0.53
N THR A 170 5.08 9.21 0.92
CA THR A 170 3.96 9.50 0.02
C THR A 170 3.81 11.01 -0.15
N GLY A 171 3.52 11.47 -1.36
CA GLY A 171 3.17 12.86 -1.65
C GLY A 171 2.70 13.05 -3.09
N ASN A 172 2.30 14.26 -3.46
CA ASN A 172 1.66 14.53 -4.76
C ASN A 172 2.64 15.05 -5.80
N SER A 173 3.88 14.56 -5.78
CA SER A 173 4.90 14.90 -6.77
C SER A 173 5.65 13.67 -7.24
N PHE A 174 5.79 13.54 -8.54
CA PHE A 174 6.64 12.52 -9.15
C PHE A 174 8.12 12.92 -8.99
N PHE A 175 8.94 12.03 -8.41
CA PHE A 175 10.36 12.30 -8.20
C PHE A 175 11.15 12.04 -9.47
N CYS A 176 11.86 13.06 -9.95
CA CYS A 176 12.68 12.99 -11.15
C CYS A 176 13.92 13.91 -11.09
N THR A 177 14.20 14.54 -9.94
CA THR A 177 15.37 15.41 -9.76
C THR A 177 16.16 15.10 -8.50
N PRO A 178 17.50 15.34 -8.51
CA PRO A 178 18.33 15.14 -7.32
C PRO A 178 17.93 16.02 -6.12
N GLU A 179 17.37 17.20 -6.37
CA GLU A 179 16.93 18.13 -5.33
C GLU A 179 15.77 17.53 -4.53
N GLN A 180 14.84 16.82 -5.21
CA GLN A 180 13.74 16.14 -4.52
C GLN A 180 14.24 15.05 -3.56
N HIS A 181 15.36 14.37 -3.88
CA HIS A 181 15.95 13.38 -2.99
C HIS A 181 16.43 13.98 -1.67
N GLN A 182 16.80 15.27 -1.66
CA GLN A 182 17.26 15.98 -0.45
C GLN A 182 16.11 16.30 0.52
N LEU A 183 14.87 16.26 0.04
CA LEU A 183 13.68 16.46 0.88
C LEU A 183 13.44 15.31 1.86
N LEU A 184 14.02 14.14 1.57
CA LEU A 184 13.81 12.94 2.38
C LEU A 184 14.99 12.68 3.30
N PRO A 185 14.75 12.21 4.55
CA PRO A 185 15.82 11.89 5.48
C PRO A 185 16.64 10.68 5.01
N ALA A 186 17.85 10.56 5.56
CA ALA A 186 18.62 9.33 5.46
C ALA A 186 18.14 8.35 6.53
N GLU A 187 17.90 7.12 6.13
CA GLU A 187 17.34 6.06 6.98
C GLU A 187 18.19 4.79 6.92
N SER A 188 18.02 3.90 7.87
CA SER A 188 18.70 2.60 7.90
C SER A 188 18.06 1.55 6.99
N LEU A 189 16.80 1.74 6.61
CA LEU A 189 16.09 0.93 5.63
C LEU A 189 16.07 1.62 4.26
N PRO A 190 15.82 0.89 3.18
CA PRO A 190 15.52 1.48 1.88
C PRO A 190 14.46 2.56 1.96
N VAL A 191 14.69 3.67 1.26
CA VAL A 191 13.77 4.80 1.17
C VAL A 191 13.16 4.84 -0.22
N ALA A 192 11.83 4.78 -0.26
CA ALA A 192 11.08 4.80 -1.49
C ALA A 192 9.98 5.87 -1.48
N VAL A 193 9.53 6.29 -2.67
CA VAL A 193 8.49 7.32 -2.83
C VAL A 193 7.37 6.82 -3.72
N ASP A 194 6.16 7.02 -3.24
CA ASP A 194 4.93 6.84 -4.01
C ASP A 194 3.98 8.04 -3.87
N MET A 195 2.78 7.91 -4.42
CA MET A 195 1.79 8.99 -4.37
C MET A 195 0.50 8.58 -3.64
N GLU A 196 0.40 7.39 -3.02
CA GLU A 196 -0.88 6.85 -2.51
C GLU A 196 -0.81 6.17 -1.14
N SER A 197 0.28 5.47 -0.81
CA SER A 197 0.27 4.47 0.26
C SER A 197 -0.10 5.04 1.64
N PHE A 198 0.42 6.22 2.00
CA PHE A 198 0.06 6.88 3.25
C PHE A 198 -1.44 7.21 3.30
N ALA A 199 -2.02 7.68 2.20
CA ALA A 199 -3.43 8.07 2.13
C ALA A 199 -4.35 6.85 2.29
N VAL A 200 -4.04 5.73 1.63
CA VAL A 200 -4.77 4.46 1.81
C VAL A 200 -4.66 3.97 3.26
N GLY A 201 -3.45 3.97 3.81
CA GLY A 201 -3.20 3.58 5.21
C GLY A 201 -3.95 4.46 6.21
N GLN A 202 -4.03 5.78 5.96
CA GLN A 202 -4.77 6.71 6.80
C GLN A 202 -6.28 6.40 6.80
N VAL A 203 -6.86 6.09 5.64
CA VAL A 203 -8.27 5.67 5.53
C VAL A 203 -8.49 4.34 6.26
N ALA A 204 -7.62 3.34 6.05
CA ALA A 204 -7.70 2.05 6.72
C ALA A 204 -7.64 2.19 8.24
N ALA A 205 -6.70 2.97 8.76
CA ALA A 205 -6.56 3.25 10.20
C ALA A 205 -7.80 3.93 10.78
N ARG A 206 -8.37 4.91 10.07
CA ARG A 206 -9.64 5.58 10.49
C ARG A 206 -10.82 4.61 10.54
N LYS A 207 -10.87 3.67 9.61
CA LYS A 207 -11.93 2.66 9.50
C LYS A 207 -11.64 1.41 10.34
N ARG A 208 -10.46 1.32 10.96
CA ARG A 208 -9.98 0.16 11.74
C ARG A 208 -9.98 -1.12 10.90
N ILE A 209 -9.49 -1.02 9.69
CA ILE A 209 -9.29 -2.13 8.77
C ILE A 209 -7.79 -2.41 8.72
N ALA A 210 -7.41 -3.69 8.84
CA ALA A 210 -6.04 -4.13 8.63
C ALA A 210 -5.54 -3.75 7.24
N TRP A 211 -4.31 -3.27 7.11
CA TRP A 211 -3.78 -2.84 5.82
C TRP A 211 -2.29 -3.09 5.67
N LEU A 212 -1.84 -3.21 4.43
CA LEU A 212 -0.44 -3.35 4.06
C LEU A 212 -0.21 -2.77 2.66
N SER A 213 0.97 -2.18 2.40
CA SER A 213 1.37 -1.72 1.08
C SER A 213 2.53 -2.56 0.53
N LEU A 214 2.39 -2.99 -0.74
CA LEU A 214 3.42 -3.69 -1.51
C LEU A 214 3.64 -2.95 -2.82
N ARG A 215 4.89 -2.53 -3.06
CA ARG A 215 5.27 -1.69 -4.20
C ARG A 215 6.43 -2.30 -4.97
N GLY A 216 6.27 -2.49 -6.29
CA GLY A 216 7.38 -2.86 -7.15
C GLY A 216 8.22 -1.64 -7.55
N ILE A 217 9.54 -1.78 -7.57
CA ILE A 217 10.45 -0.72 -7.95
C ILE A 217 10.40 -0.53 -9.46
N THR A 218 10.11 0.69 -9.93
CA THR A 218 10.11 1.05 -11.36
C THR A 218 11.33 1.85 -11.77
N ASP A 219 11.84 2.68 -10.88
CA ASP A 219 12.85 3.68 -11.16
C ASP A 219 13.55 4.15 -9.89
N ASN A 220 14.50 5.05 -10.03
CA ASN A 220 15.29 5.59 -8.92
C ASN A 220 15.07 7.09 -8.67
N GLY A 221 14.00 7.67 -9.19
CA GLY A 221 13.62 9.07 -8.99
C GLY A 221 14.61 10.09 -9.61
N ARG A 222 15.38 9.69 -10.63
CA ARG A 222 16.35 10.56 -11.32
C ARG A 222 15.80 11.06 -12.66
N ALA A 223 16.62 11.74 -13.43
CA ALA A 223 16.22 12.35 -14.70
C ALA A 223 15.60 11.37 -15.73
N SER A 224 15.99 10.09 -15.70
CA SER A 224 15.40 9.03 -16.51
C SER A 224 14.11 8.42 -15.93
N ALA A 225 13.69 8.82 -14.73
CA ALA A 225 12.61 8.17 -13.98
C ALA A 225 11.32 8.00 -14.79
N ASN A 226 10.96 8.97 -15.63
CA ASN A 226 9.76 8.87 -16.44
C ASN A 226 9.84 7.75 -17.48
N ASP A 227 10.95 7.63 -18.18
CA ASP A 227 11.16 6.59 -19.18
C ASP A 227 11.30 5.21 -18.52
N ASP A 228 12.06 5.14 -17.42
CA ASP A 228 12.23 3.94 -16.61
C ASP A 228 10.89 3.45 -16.05
N PHE A 229 10.06 4.37 -15.55
CA PHE A 229 8.72 4.07 -15.08
C PHE A 229 7.88 3.37 -16.15
N TYR A 230 7.75 3.97 -17.34
CA TYR A 230 6.93 3.38 -18.41
C TYR A 230 7.49 2.06 -18.94
N ALA A 231 8.81 1.88 -18.92
CA ALA A 231 9.44 0.62 -19.29
C ALA A 231 9.13 -0.51 -18.28
N ASN A 232 9.01 -0.19 -16.99
CA ASN A 232 9.04 -1.17 -15.91
C ASN A 232 7.70 -1.33 -15.16
N VAL A 233 6.75 -0.37 -15.29
CA VAL A 233 5.49 -0.35 -14.52
C VAL A 233 4.74 -1.68 -14.55
N ARG A 234 4.70 -2.36 -15.69
CA ARG A 234 3.99 -3.62 -15.82
C ARG A 234 4.63 -4.74 -15.00
N VAL A 235 5.94 -4.91 -15.12
CA VAL A 235 6.67 -5.98 -14.42
C VAL A 235 6.69 -5.72 -12.92
N ALA A 236 6.95 -4.50 -12.50
CA ALA A 236 6.94 -4.08 -11.11
C ALA A 236 5.57 -4.32 -10.45
N SER A 237 4.48 -3.94 -11.13
CA SER A 237 3.11 -4.18 -10.65
C SER A 237 2.77 -5.66 -10.56
N GLN A 238 3.20 -6.48 -11.54
CA GLN A 238 2.99 -7.93 -11.50
C GLN A 238 3.73 -8.57 -10.33
N ASN A 239 4.96 -8.15 -10.05
CA ASN A 239 5.73 -8.68 -8.93
C ASN A 239 5.11 -8.31 -7.58
N ALA A 240 4.63 -7.07 -7.41
CA ALA A 240 3.86 -6.67 -6.24
C ALA A 240 2.58 -7.51 -6.07
N ALA A 241 1.87 -7.78 -7.17
CA ALA A 241 0.67 -8.62 -7.16
C ALA A 241 0.99 -10.09 -6.82
N ARG A 242 2.13 -10.64 -7.27
CA ARG A 242 2.58 -11.99 -6.87
C ARG A 242 2.86 -12.09 -5.37
N ALA A 243 3.54 -11.09 -4.80
CA ALA A 243 3.75 -11.03 -3.36
C ALA A 243 2.41 -10.97 -2.61
N ALA A 244 1.46 -10.18 -3.11
CA ALA A 244 0.11 -10.11 -2.55
C ALA A 244 -0.65 -11.44 -2.66
N ARG A 245 -0.50 -12.19 -3.76
CA ARG A 245 -1.10 -13.53 -3.91
C ARG A 245 -0.65 -14.46 -2.79
N LEU A 246 0.66 -14.54 -2.53
CA LEU A 246 1.21 -15.38 -1.46
C LEU A 246 0.65 -14.99 -0.08
N LEU A 247 0.52 -13.68 0.18
CA LEU A 247 -0.10 -13.21 1.41
C LEU A 247 -1.58 -13.62 1.51
N ILE A 248 -2.35 -13.48 0.44
CA ILE A 248 -3.78 -13.86 0.41
C ILE A 248 -3.94 -15.37 0.64
N GLU A 249 -3.12 -16.20 -0.01
CA GLU A 249 -3.10 -17.64 0.19
C GLU A 249 -2.81 -18.01 1.66
N GLN A 250 -1.85 -17.31 2.28
CA GLN A 250 -1.53 -17.50 3.70
C GLN A 250 -2.67 -17.04 4.62
N LEU A 251 -3.34 -15.92 4.30
CA LEU A 251 -4.51 -15.45 5.03
C LEU A 251 -5.63 -16.48 5.02
N VAL A 252 -5.93 -17.08 3.86
CA VAL A 252 -6.94 -18.12 3.74
C VAL A 252 -6.54 -19.37 4.52
N ALA A 253 -5.28 -19.80 4.42
CA ALA A 253 -4.79 -20.98 5.13
C ALA A 253 -4.84 -20.84 6.66
N SER A 254 -4.80 -19.62 7.17
CA SER A 254 -4.83 -19.31 8.61
C SER A 254 -6.25 -19.11 9.17
N GLN A 255 -7.30 -19.13 8.33
CA GLN A 255 -8.69 -19.04 8.82
C GLN A 255 -9.07 -20.33 9.55
N PRO A 256 -9.77 -20.24 10.69
CA PRO A 256 -10.33 -21.42 11.34
C PRO A 256 -11.31 -22.11 10.39
N ARG A 257 -11.18 -23.43 10.28
CA ARG A 257 -12.10 -24.27 9.50
C ARG A 257 -13.41 -24.44 10.23
#